data_f02e4569d7323dfecb079b0356bfc5fa
#
_entry.id   f02e4569d7323dfecb079b0356bfc5fa
#
_cell.length_a   1.000
_cell.length_b   1.000
_cell.length_c   1.000
_cell.angle_alpha   90.00
_cell.angle_beta   90.00
_cell.angle_gamma   90.00
#
_symmetry.space_group_name_H-M   'P 1'
#
loop_
_entity.id
_entity.type
_entity.pdbx_description
1 polymer ?
#
loop_
_entity_poly.entity_id
_entity_poly.type
_entity_poly.pdbx_seq_one_letter_code
_entity_poly.pdbx_strand_id
1 'polypeptide(L)'
;MKKIFYLLAFVMCFGSLMNAQTKPVPWTASQVVAPSVLAAKIVKKETQNILIISVGPSAMVKSSVDIGSVDDPENLTKLKDYVRKLDKNKEIVIYCGCCPYDRCPNIRPAFNALVEMGFKNVKVLDLPKNVKTDWIDHNYPTID
;
A
#
# COMPACT_ATOMS: atom_id res chain seq x y z
N MET A 1 -51.59 -2.99 -55.67
CA MET A 1 -50.59 -3.86 -55.04
C MET A 1 -49.47 -2.96 -54.45
N LYS A 2 -49.60 -2.59 -53.17
CA LYS A 2 -48.67 -1.69 -52.50
C LYS A 2 -47.75 -2.53 -51.61
N LYS A 3 -46.47 -2.61 -51.97
CA LYS A 3 -45.45 -3.26 -51.15
C LYS A 3 -44.98 -2.28 -50.07
N ILE A 4 -45.31 -2.56 -48.82
CA ILE A 4 -44.84 -1.80 -47.65
C ILE A 4 -43.48 -2.36 -47.23
N PHE A 5 -42.42 -1.56 -47.41
CA PHE A 5 -41.08 -1.84 -46.92
C PHE A 5 -41.01 -1.43 -45.44
N TYR A 6 -40.96 -2.40 -44.53
CA TYR A 6 -40.60 -2.13 -43.13
C TYR A 6 -39.08 -2.03 -43.00
N LEU A 7 -38.60 -0.80 -42.80
CA LEU A 7 -37.22 -0.52 -42.45
C LEU A 7 -37.05 -0.72 -40.92
N LEU A 8 -36.50 -1.85 -40.54
CA LEU A 8 -36.15 -2.14 -39.16
C LEU A 8 -34.86 -1.34 -38.83
N ALA A 9 -35.03 -0.18 -38.14
CA ALA A 9 -33.92 0.55 -37.56
C ALA A 9 -33.43 -0.19 -36.31
N PHE A 10 -32.32 -0.93 -36.46
CA PHE A 10 -31.61 -1.56 -35.34
C PHE A 10 -30.78 -0.48 -34.62
N VAL A 11 -31.33 0.10 -33.56
CA VAL A 11 -30.63 1.03 -32.71
C VAL A 11 -29.67 0.21 -31.83
N MET A 12 -28.39 0.15 -32.22
CA MET A 12 -27.32 -0.33 -31.33
C MET A 12 -27.09 0.68 -30.22
N CYS A 13 -27.67 0.44 -29.05
CA CYS A 13 -27.25 1.08 -27.81
C CYS A 13 -25.84 0.56 -27.44
N PHE A 14 -24.81 1.27 -27.87
CA PHE A 14 -23.48 1.14 -27.28
C PHE A 14 -23.55 1.70 -25.85
N GLY A 15 -23.80 0.82 -24.89
CA GLY A 15 -23.63 1.11 -23.48
C GLY A 15 -22.16 1.37 -23.21
N SER A 16 -21.76 2.63 -23.15
CA SER A 16 -20.44 3.02 -22.65
C SER A 16 -20.37 2.59 -21.18
N LEU A 17 -19.66 1.51 -20.89
CA LEU A 17 -19.23 1.16 -19.55
C LEU A 17 -18.29 2.28 -19.07
N MET A 18 -18.87 3.28 -18.40
CA MET A 18 -18.10 4.26 -17.66
C MET A 18 -17.39 3.50 -16.55
N ASN A 19 -16.09 3.21 -16.77
CA ASN A 19 -15.19 2.86 -15.69
C ASN A 19 -15.14 4.07 -14.74
N ALA A 20 -15.99 4.05 -13.72
CA ALA A 20 -15.87 4.97 -12.60
C ALA A 20 -14.56 4.64 -11.90
N GLN A 21 -13.50 5.36 -12.23
CA GLN A 21 -12.25 5.35 -11.46
C GLN A 21 -12.60 5.93 -10.08
N THR A 22 -12.87 5.04 -9.14
CA THR A 22 -13.07 5.43 -7.74
C THR A 22 -11.78 6.06 -7.24
N LYS A 23 -11.82 7.35 -6.92
CA LYS A 23 -10.68 8.04 -6.30
C LYS A 23 -10.29 7.26 -5.04
N PRO A 24 -8.99 7.02 -4.81
CA PRO A 24 -8.55 6.31 -3.61
C PRO A 24 -9.10 7.01 -2.37
N VAL A 25 -9.67 6.22 -1.45
CA VAL A 25 -10.14 6.76 -0.16
C VAL A 25 -8.94 7.36 0.57
N PRO A 26 -9.02 8.61 1.07
CA PRO A 26 -7.94 9.22 1.82
C PRO A 26 -7.53 8.39 3.04
N TRP A 27 -6.25 8.42 3.40
CA TRP A 27 -5.75 7.80 4.61
C TRP A 27 -6.28 8.54 5.86
N THR A 28 -6.71 7.80 6.86
CA THR A 28 -7.08 8.39 8.17
C THR A 28 -5.82 8.59 9.02
N ALA A 29 -5.89 9.51 9.99
CA ALA A 29 -4.77 9.76 10.91
C ALA A 29 -4.34 8.52 11.70
N SER A 30 -5.26 7.58 11.98
CA SER A 30 -4.94 6.32 12.67
C SER A 30 -4.20 5.30 11.79
N GLN A 31 -4.28 5.46 10.48
CA GLN A 31 -3.63 4.59 9.49
C GLN A 31 -2.24 5.07 9.08
N VAL A 32 -1.80 6.22 9.57
CA VAL A 32 -0.53 6.83 9.17
C VAL A 32 0.36 7.04 10.39
N VAL A 33 1.66 6.82 10.25
CA VAL A 33 2.66 7.10 11.29
C VAL A 33 3.73 8.03 10.75
N ALA A 34 4.02 9.11 11.50
CA ALA A 34 5.05 10.06 11.10
C ALA A 34 6.47 9.43 11.17
N PRO A 35 7.38 9.76 10.22
CA PRO A 35 8.75 9.26 10.22
C PRO A 35 9.49 9.49 11.52
N SER A 36 9.36 10.68 12.11
CA SER A 36 10.00 11.03 13.40
C SER A 36 9.54 10.14 14.55
N VAL A 37 8.26 9.76 14.56
CA VAL A 37 7.69 8.88 15.59
C VAL A 37 8.27 7.47 15.49
N LEU A 38 8.30 6.91 14.26
CA LEU A 38 8.89 5.59 14.05
C LEU A 38 10.39 5.58 14.30
N ALA A 39 11.11 6.61 13.85
CA ALA A 39 12.55 6.77 14.06
C ALA A 39 12.89 6.81 15.56
N ALA A 40 12.14 7.58 16.35
CA ALA A 40 12.32 7.63 17.80
C ALA A 40 12.14 6.27 18.48
N LYS A 41 11.13 5.49 18.07
CA LYS A 41 10.91 4.12 18.56
C LYS A 41 12.08 3.19 18.21
N ILE A 42 12.62 3.29 16.98
CA ILE A 42 13.78 2.49 16.56
C ILE A 42 15.01 2.83 17.41
N VAL A 43 15.32 4.12 17.63
CA VAL A 43 16.46 4.57 18.44
C VAL A 43 16.34 4.09 19.88
N LYS A 44 15.15 4.16 20.46
CA LYS A 44 14.86 3.70 21.83
C LYS A 44 14.76 2.18 21.96
N LYS A 45 14.87 1.42 20.85
CA LYS A 45 14.66 -0.04 20.80
C LYS A 45 13.25 -0.46 21.27
N GLU A 46 12.24 0.36 21.01
CA GLU A 46 10.82 0.13 21.34
C GLU A 46 10.03 -0.50 20.18
N THR A 47 10.70 -1.24 19.30
CA THR A 47 10.10 -1.86 18.11
C THR A 47 9.82 -3.36 18.24
N GLN A 48 9.97 -3.95 19.44
CA GLN A 48 9.78 -5.41 19.63
C GLN A 48 8.39 -5.91 19.21
N ASN A 49 7.37 -5.06 19.37
CA ASN A 49 6.00 -5.36 18.99
C ASN A 49 5.57 -4.76 17.65
N ILE A 50 6.49 -4.12 16.94
CA ILE A 50 6.24 -3.50 15.64
C ILE A 50 6.97 -4.31 14.56
N LEU A 51 6.25 -4.69 13.52
CA LEU A 51 6.83 -5.25 12.32
C LEU A 51 6.89 -4.16 11.25
N ILE A 52 8.09 -3.80 10.82
CA ILE A 52 8.29 -2.80 9.76
C ILE A 52 8.55 -3.57 8.46
N ILE A 53 7.81 -3.27 7.40
CA ILE A 53 7.89 -3.99 6.12
C ILE A 53 8.09 -2.99 4.98
N SER A 54 9.16 -3.20 4.19
CA SER A 54 9.29 -2.60 2.88
C SER A 54 8.45 -3.37 1.87
N VAL A 55 7.54 -2.68 1.19
CA VAL A 55 6.71 -3.22 0.10
C VAL A 55 7.05 -2.56 -1.25
N GLY A 56 8.21 -1.93 -1.32
CA GLY A 56 8.78 -1.29 -2.50
C GLY A 56 10.06 -1.98 -2.97
N PRO A 57 10.81 -1.35 -3.89
CA PRO A 57 11.95 -1.99 -4.57
C PRO A 57 13.14 -2.27 -3.65
N SER A 58 13.25 -1.63 -2.49
CA SER A 58 14.35 -1.87 -1.54
C SER A 58 13.99 -1.45 -0.12
N ALA A 59 14.50 -2.20 0.85
CA ALA A 59 14.39 -1.85 2.26
C ALA A 59 15.50 -0.86 2.66
N MET A 60 15.15 0.23 3.33
CA MET A 60 16.08 1.26 3.79
C MET A 60 15.93 1.58 5.28
N VAL A 61 14.72 1.45 5.83
CA VAL A 61 14.45 1.72 7.25
C VAL A 61 15.03 0.61 8.12
N LYS A 62 15.77 0.97 9.15
CA LYS A 62 16.40 0.00 10.08
C LYS A 62 15.36 -0.96 10.67
N SER A 63 15.73 -2.23 10.75
CA SER A 63 14.89 -3.32 11.24
C SER A 63 13.68 -3.64 10.37
N SER A 64 13.60 -3.11 9.16
CA SER A 64 12.55 -3.51 8.23
C SER A 64 12.88 -4.83 7.50
N VAL A 65 11.80 -5.56 7.18
CA VAL A 65 11.85 -6.74 6.32
C VAL A 65 11.59 -6.32 4.88
N ASP A 66 12.39 -6.81 3.95
CA ASP A 66 12.23 -6.55 2.51
C ASP A 66 11.36 -7.62 1.86
N ILE A 67 10.18 -7.22 1.41
CA ILE A 67 9.29 -8.09 0.64
C ILE A 67 9.49 -7.91 -0.86
N GLY A 68 9.90 -6.72 -1.30
CA GLY A 68 9.93 -6.32 -2.70
C GLY A 68 8.66 -5.57 -3.10
N SER A 69 8.62 -5.08 -4.34
CA SER A 69 7.48 -4.33 -4.88
C SER A 69 6.23 -5.20 -5.01
N VAL A 70 5.18 -4.92 -4.23
CA VAL A 70 3.95 -5.76 -4.18
C VAL A 70 2.94 -5.45 -5.29
N ASP A 71 3.21 -4.54 -6.21
CA ASP A 71 2.57 -4.46 -7.51
C ASP A 71 2.88 -5.72 -8.35
N ASP A 72 3.99 -6.42 -8.04
CA ASP A 72 4.24 -7.79 -8.49
C ASP A 72 3.42 -8.78 -7.64
N PRO A 73 2.54 -9.60 -8.27
CA PRO A 73 1.73 -10.59 -7.57
C PRO A 73 2.52 -11.62 -6.76
N GLU A 74 3.74 -11.94 -7.16
CA GLU A 74 4.60 -12.88 -6.42
C GLU A 74 5.01 -12.27 -5.07
N ASN A 75 5.38 -10.99 -5.06
CA ASN A 75 5.73 -10.29 -3.83
C ASN A 75 4.51 -10.07 -2.92
N LEU A 76 3.34 -9.84 -3.50
CA LEU A 76 2.11 -9.78 -2.71
C LEU A 76 1.81 -11.13 -2.03
N THR A 77 2.04 -12.24 -2.74
CA THR A 77 1.94 -13.59 -2.17
C THR A 77 2.97 -13.81 -1.07
N LYS A 78 4.23 -13.42 -1.31
CA LYS A 78 5.31 -13.46 -0.32
C LYS A 78 4.97 -12.67 0.96
N LEU A 79 4.38 -11.48 0.82
CA LEU A 79 3.89 -10.70 1.96
C LEU A 79 2.87 -11.48 2.78
N LYS A 80 1.84 -12.03 2.13
CA LYS A 80 0.79 -12.81 2.78
C LYS A 80 1.35 -14.02 3.52
N ASP A 81 2.25 -14.77 2.89
CA ASP A 81 2.88 -15.94 3.50
C ASP A 81 3.75 -15.58 4.69
N TYR A 82 4.50 -14.48 4.59
CA TYR A 82 5.36 -14.00 5.66
C TYR A 82 4.57 -13.68 6.94
N VAL A 83 3.42 -13.01 6.80
CA VAL A 83 2.62 -12.57 7.96
C VAL A 83 1.56 -13.59 8.40
N ARG A 84 1.34 -14.67 7.65
CA ARG A 84 0.23 -15.61 7.84
C ARG A 84 0.06 -16.12 9.28
N LYS A 85 1.18 -16.40 9.94
CA LYS A 85 1.21 -17.00 11.29
C LYS A 85 1.34 -15.98 12.42
N LEU A 86 1.40 -14.67 12.10
CA LEU A 86 1.58 -13.64 13.10
C LEU A 86 0.26 -13.34 13.84
N ASP A 87 0.39 -12.86 15.08
CA ASP A 87 -0.73 -12.32 15.84
C ASP A 87 -1.40 -11.16 15.09
N LYS A 88 -2.72 -11.25 14.96
CA LYS A 88 -3.52 -10.25 14.22
C LYS A 88 -3.62 -8.89 14.94
N ASN A 89 -3.22 -8.82 16.21
CA ASN A 89 -3.10 -7.57 16.95
C ASN A 89 -1.71 -6.91 16.84
N LYS A 90 -0.73 -7.58 16.21
CA LYS A 90 0.61 -7.02 16.02
C LYS A 90 0.54 -5.72 15.22
N GLU A 91 1.27 -4.70 15.67
CA GLU A 91 1.42 -3.46 14.90
C GLU A 91 2.30 -3.73 13.67
N ILE A 92 1.78 -3.43 12.48
CA ILE A 92 2.53 -3.55 11.23
C ILE A 92 2.63 -2.17 10.60
N VAL A 93 3.85 -1.72 10.32
CA VAL A 93 4.11 -0.48 9.59
C VAL A 93 4.67 -0.85 8.22
N ILE A 94 3.93 -0.51 7.16
CA ILE A 94 4.39 -0.71 5.79
C ILE A 94 4.90 0.60 5.19
N TYR A 95 5.88 0.52 4.29
CA TYR A 95 6.34 1.66 3.51
C TYR A 95 6.84 1.23 2.13
N CYS A 96 6.79 2.18 1.19
CA CYS A 96 7.47 2.10 -0.08
C CYS A 96 8.42 3.29 -0.20
N GLY A 97 9.68 3.03 -0.54
CA GLY A 97 10.71 4.07 -0.52
C GLY A 97 10.80 4.92 -1.78
N CYS A 98 10.16 4.52 -2.90
CA CYS A 98 10.42 5.12 -4.20
C CYS A 98 9.54 6.34 -4.54
N CYS A 99 8.38 6.51 -3.91
CA CYS A 99 7.36 7.48 -4.31
C CYS A 99 6.49 7.92 -3.13
N PRO A 100 5.70 9.01 -3.30
CA PRO A 100 4.75 9.46 -2.30
C PRO A 100 3.79 8.35 -1.88
N TYR A 101 3.66 8.13 -0.56
CA TYR A 101 2.89 7.01 0.00
C TYR A 101 1.41 7.01 -0.42
N ASP A 102 0.83 8.19 -0.61
CA ASP A 102 -0.58 8.37 -0.97
C ASP A 102 -0.90 7.94 -2.42
N ARG A 103 0.10 7.90 -3.29
CA ARG A 103 -0.01 7.57 -4.72
C ARG A 103 0.80 6.33 -5.11
N CYS A 104 1.45 5.69 -4.16
CA CYS A 104 2.30 4.54 -4.40
C CYS A 104 1.47 3.30 -4.80
N PRO A 105 1.78 2.63 -5.93
CA PRO A 105 1.06 1.45 -6.37
C PRO A 105 1.24 0.25 -5.43
N ASN A 106 2.30 0.24 -4.62
CA ASN A 106 2.60 -0.84 -3.69
C ASN A 106 1.83 -0.75 -2.35
N ILE A 107 1.56 0.47 -1.87
CA ILE A 107 1.04 0.68 -0.51
C ILE A 107 -0.41 0.19 -0.38
N ARG A 108 -1.31 0.56 -1.30
CA ARG A 108 -2.73 0.17 -1.21
C ARG A 108 -2.94 -1.34 -1.28
N PRO A 109 -2.36 -2.06 -2.24
CA PRO A 109 -2.50 -3.51 -2.30
C PRO A 109 -1.96 -4.20 -1.05
N ALA A 110 -0.80 -3.77 -0.54
CA ALA A 110 -0.22 -4.33 0.69
C ALA A 110 -1.12 -4.08 1.90
N PHE A 111 -1.57 -2.84 2.09
CA PHE A 111 -2.45 -2.47 3.20
C PHE A 111 -3.76 -3.28 3.18
N ASN A 112 -4.43 -3.31 2.02
CA ASN A 112 -5.69 -4.03 1.87
C ASN A 112 -5.52 -5.52 2.15
N ALA A 113 -4.46 -6.14 1.62
CA ALA A 113 -4.18 -7.55 1.86
C ALA A 113 -3.99 -7.86 3.36
N LEU A 114 -3.27 -7.00 4.09
CA LEU A 114 -3.07 -7.17 5.53
C LEU A 114 -4.39 -7.02 6.31
N VAL A 115 -5.21 -6.03 5.97
CA VAL A 115 -6.54 -5.83 6.60
C VAL A 115 -7.47 -7.00 6.29
N GLU A 116 -7.52 -7.47 5.04
CA GLU A 116 -8.30 -8.66 4.63
C GLU A 116 -7.87 -9.93 5.37
N MET A 117 -6.58 -10.05 5.69
CA MET A 117 -6.05 -11.14 6.53
C MET A 117 -6.39 -11.00 8.02
N GLY A 118 -7.08 -9.95 8.43
CA GLY A 118 -7.56 -9.70 9.78
C GLY A 118 -6.60 -8.95 10.70
N PHE A 119 -5.52 -8.35 10.18
CA PHE A 119 -4.64 -7.49 10.99
C PHE A 119 -5.35 -6.18 11.35
N LYS A 120 -5.35 -5.85 12.64
CA LYS A 120 -6.12 -4.71 13.19
C LYS A 120 -5.30 -3.43 13.29
N ASN A 121 -3.97 -3.53 13.34
CA ASN A 121 -3.06 -2.42 13.61
C ASN A 121 -2.08 -2.22 12.44
N VAL A 122 -2.62 -2.04 11.23
CA VAL A 122 -1.81 -1.77 10.04
C VAL A 122 -1.70 -0.26 9.85
N LYS A 123 -0.46 0.23 9.69
CA LYS A 123 -0.15 1.64 9.45
C LYS A 123 0.76 1.80 8.24
N VAL A 124 0.70 2.97 7.64
CA VAL A 124 1.56 3.41 6.55
C VAL A 124 2.54 4.45 7.07
N LEU A 125 3.82 4.30 6.77
CA LEU A 125 4.81 5.32 7.06
C LEU A 125 4.59 6.53 6.14
N ASP A 126 4.43 7.70 6.74
CA ASP A 126 4.19 8.96 6.03
C ASP A 126 5.47 9.44 5.33
N LEU A 127 5.62 9.05 4.08
CA LEU A 127 6.70 9.49 3.20
C LEU A 127 6.10 10.31 2.05
N PRO A 128 5.86 11.62 2.23
CA PRO A 128 5.19 12.46 1.25
C PRO A 128 5.95 12.62 -0.07
N LYS A 129 7.25 12.35 -0.07
CA LYS A 129 8.11 12.40 -1.28
C LYS A 129 8.70 11.02 -1.56
N ASN A 130 9.64 10.56 -0.75
CA ASN A 130 10.31 9.26 -0.86
C ASN A 130 11.19 9.02 0.39
N VAL A 131 11.70 7.79 0.52
CA VAL A 131 12.55 7.43 1.66
C VAL A 131 13.84 8.25 1.75
N LYS A 132 14.41 8.67 0.60
CA LYS A 132 15.60 9.51 0.64
C LYS A 132 15.31 10.83 1.34
N THR A 133 14.32 11.57 0.85
CA THR A 133 14.01 12.92 1.37
C THR A 133 13.41 12.88 2.76
N ASP A 134 12.49 11.95 3.03
CA ASP A 134 11.64 11.97 4.24
C ASP A 134 12.21 11.11 5.37
N TRP A 135 13.28 10.33 5.10
CA TRP A 135 13.93 9.47 6.08
C TRP A 135 15.45 9.67 6.13
N ILE A 136 16.16 9.42 5.01
CA ILE A 136 17.63 9.43 4.99
C ILE A 136 18.18 10.84 5.22
N ASP A 137 17.66 11.85 4.52
CA ASP A 137 18.09 13.25 4.66
C ASP A 137 17.79 13.84 6.06
N HIS A 138 16.93 13.18 6.84
CA HIS A 138 16.69 13.49 8.24
C HIS A 138 17.61 12.73 9.23
N ASN A 139 18.56 11.95 8.73
CA ASN A 139 19.45 11.10 9.51
C ASN A 139 18.70 10.11 10.42
N TYR A 140 17.52 9.64 10.00
CA TYR A 140 16.81 8.59 10.71
C TYR A 140 17.48 7.22 10.48
N PRO A 141 17.29 6.24 11.40
CA PRO A 141 18.02 4.96 11.36
C PRO A 141 17.77 4.18 10.07
N THR A 142 18.86 3.85 9.35
CA THR A 142 18.85 3.03 8.14
C THR A 142 19.41 1.63 8.37
N ILE A 143 19.16 0.75 7.43
CA ILE A 143 19.88 -0.51 7.30
C ILE A 143 21.32 -0.18 6.89
N ASP A 144 22.30 -0.82 7.51
CA ASP A 144 23.73 -0.69 7.21
C ASP A 144 24.07 -1.31 5.86
#